data_1652e53e7e77440a7963a0fea2f93eb3
#
_entry.id   1652e53e7e77440a7963a0fea2f93eb3
#
_cell.length_a   1.000
_cell.length_b   1.000
_cell.length_c   1.000
_cell.angle_alpha   90.00
_cell.angle_beta   90.00
_cell.angle_gamma   90.00
#
_symmetry.space_group_name_H-M   'P 1'
#
loop_
_entity.id
_entity.type
_entity.pdbx_description
1 polymer ?
#
loop_
_entity_poly.entity_id
_entity_poly.type
_entity_poly.pdbx_seq_one_letter_code
_entity_poly.pdbx_strand_id
1 'polypeptide(L)'
;MGNKVIAVAIVAILVISGVGIAFVLDLVGDSNKNNPLAGETRIDAMGREVIIPKNLDNGIVTIGSGGPLRFLSIFDMYDKVIEVDQGDVTDLKHGRAYSYAYPYDEFTPDRYHPDNALEAETVEQIGKKGPSLIIVQSTVYENYKDNCDILAKRFPLIVIWPQSLHELWKDDHTLSDWYVNTVKLIGDMVGKPERADEHIADVNAILADIRSLVNVTPEKKSVFVAGLTIRGSNELTTTFPTYLPLDLVDGKNAYDGNQNVDRVDMDPEKVAELDIDMIVIDPSSSDKLDTVNSQMVMKRLYDINNDDDPGNGIPIFITMPMVWDMANYDCVLAGAYYLAHLLYGTLTLDEVKKRIVEVFEAYYGDAGTEVFDSMKEFFDEKSDNNEQEMPLLGEVKVDKIDDSRYRFVAA
;
A
#
# COMPACT_ATOMS: atom_id res chain seq x y z
N MET A 1 -4.67 55.73 -14.88
CA MET A 1 -4.32 55.67 -13.45
C MET A 1 -5.39 54.89 -12.73
N GLY A 2 -5.08 53.78 -12.14
CA GLY A 2 -6.02 52.95 -11.39
C GLY A 2 -6.03 51.51 -11.87
N ASN A 3 -5.19 50.64 -11.31
CA ASN A 3 -5.39 49.17 -11.17
C ASN A 3 -4.08 48.54 -10.64
N LYS A 4 -3.61 49.02 -9.49
CA LYS A 4 -2.45 48.40 -8.79
C LYS A 4 -2.60 48.39 -7.25
N VAL A 5 -3.79 48.32 -6.69
CA VAL A 5 -4.00 48.40 -5.21
C VAL A 5 -4.91 47.28 -4.68
N ILE A 6 -5.14 46.18 -5.37
CA ILE A 6 -5.98 45.07 -4.83
C ILE A 6 -5.20 43.76 -4.57
N ALA A 7 -3.90 43.75 -4.78
CA ALA A 7 -3.11 42.53 -4.64
C ALA A 7 -2.33 42.37 -3.34
N VAL A 8 -2.53 43.22 -2.31
CA VAL A 8 -1.71 43.19 -1.07
C VAL A 8 -2.53 42.97 0.22
N ALA A 9 -3.81 42.70 0.16
CA ALA A 9 -4.67 42.63 1.34
C ALA A 9 -5.20 41.23 1.74
N ILE A 10 -4.69 40.13 1.16
CA ILE A 10 -5.14 38.75 1.51
C ILE A 10 -4.03 37.88 2.13
N VAL A 11 -2.86 38.41 2.42
CA VAL A 11 -1.73 37.63 3.00
C VAL A 11 -1.63 37.75 4.53
N ALA A 12 -2.54 38.38 5.22
CA ALA A 12 -2.35 38.75 6.66
C ALA A 12 -3.34 38.15 7.67
N ILE A 13 -4.14 37.12 7.31
CA ILE A 13 -5.00 36.45 8.33
C ILE A 13 -5.02 34.95 8.03
N LEU A 14 -4.02 34.19 8.47
CA LEU A 14 -4.10 32.73 8.70
C LEU A 14 -2.75 32.20 9.20
N VAL A 15 -2.36 32.70 10.36
CA VAL A 15 -1.31 32.06 11.17
C VAL A 15 -1.89 31.94 12.58
N ILE A 16 -2.71 30.95 12.81
CA ILE A 16 -2.98 30.31 14.13
C ILE A 16 -3.84 29.05 13.83
N SER A 17 -3.22 27.97 13.57
CA SER A 17 -3.53 26.58 13.96
C SER A 17 -2.63 25.70 13.10
N GLY A 18 -1.68 25.08 13.75
CA GLY A 18 -0.69 24.24 13.06
C GLY A 18 -1.38 23.06 12.39
N VAL A 19 -0.97 22.80 11.19
CA VAL A 19 -1.40 21.85 10.16
C VAL A 19 -2.40 22.46 9.16
N GLY A 20 -1.89 22.67 7.96
CA GLY A 20 -2.71 23.07 6.81
C GLY A 20 -2.53 24.54 6.47
N ILE A 21 -1.77 24.81 5.46
CA ILE A 21 -2.01 25.78 4.36
C ILE A 21 -0.75 25.85 3.49
N ALA A 22 -0.73 25.03 2.50
CA ALA A 22 0.00 25.31 1.26
C ALA A 22 -0.86 24.87 0.06
N PHE A 23 -2.15 25.17 0.10
CA PHE A 23 -3.05 24.96 -1.04
C PHE A 23 -3.71 26.28 -1.41
N VAL A 24 -3.10 27.01 -2.28
CA VAL A 24 -3.73 27.85 -3.31
C VAL A 24 -2.60 28.42 -4.15
N LEU A 25 -2.25 27.80 -5.24
CA LEU A 25 -1.76 28.41 -6.48
C LEU A 25 -1.19 27.33 -7.45
N ASP A 26 -2.02 26.34 -7.79
CA ASP A 26 -1.75 25.60 -9.04
C ASP A 26 -3.06 25.14 -9.70
N LEU A 27 -3.97 26.07 -9.89
CA LEU A 27 -5.17 25.90 -10.70
C LEU A 27 -4.97 26.60 -12.05
N VAL A 28 -3.95 26.21 -12.78
CA VAL A 28 -3.89 26.18 -14.26
C VAL A 28 -2.66 25.34 -14.62
N GLY A 29 -2.82 24.05 -14.76
CA GLY A 29 -1.78 23.18 -15.27
C GLY A 29 -1.46 23.54 -16.71
N ASP A 30 -0.37 24.28 -16.89
CA ASP A 30 0.23 24.49 -18.19
C ASP A 30 0.95 23.18 -18.57
N SER A 31 0.29 22.32 -19.37
CA SER A 31 0.79 21.01 -19.80
C SER A 31 2.08 21.04 -20.63
N ASN A 32 2.75 22.18 -20.69
CA ASN A 32 3.95 22.43 -21.48
C ASN A 32 5.15 22.95 -20.66
N LYS A 33 5.17 22.76 -19.33
CA LYS A 33 6.37 23.14 -18.57
C LYS A 33 7.45 22.07 -18.71
N ASN A 34 8.64 22.49 -19.16
CA ASN A 34 9.83 21.64 -19.11
C ASN A 34 10.14 21.29 -17.64
N ASN A 35 10.59 20.06 -17.40
CA ASN A 35 11.11 19.66 -16.11
C ASN A 35 12.21 20.63 -15.67
N PRO A 36 12.14 21.25 -14.48
CA PRO A 36 13.14 22.24 -14.03
C PRO A 36 14.53 21.64 -13.90
N LEU A 37 14.64 20.32 -13.70
CA LEU A 37 15.91 19.59 -13.57
C LEU A 37 16.36 18.92 -14.88
N ALA A 38 15.71 19.23 -16.00
CA ALA A 38 15.98 18.61 -17.30
C ALA A 38 17.47 18.67 -17.68
N GLY A 39 18.03 17.53 -18.07
CA GLY A 39 19.42 17.39 -18.46
C GLY A 39 20.39 17.13 -17.31
N GLU A 40 19.96 17.23 -16.06
CA GLU A 40 20.74 16.75 -14.92
C GLU A 40 20.78 15.22 -14.90
N THR A 41 21.77 14.67 -14.23
CA THR A 41 21.96 13.22 -14.07
C THR A 41 21.54 12.78 -12.68
N ARG A 42 20.89 11.63 -12.60
CA ARG A 42 20.56 10.92 -11.35
C ARG A 42 21.11 9.51 -11.39
N ILE A 43 21.29 8.94 -10.21
CA ILE A 43 21.69 7.53 -10.02
C ILE A 43 20.45 6.74 -9.63
N ASP A 44 20.17 5.67 -10.37
CA ASP A 44 19.05 4.77 -10.07
C ASP A 44 19.42 3.65 -9.08
N ALA A 45 18.46 2.77 -8.79
CA ALA A 45 18.63 1.69 -7.82
C ALA A 45 19.73 0.68 -8.21
N MET A 46 20.10 0.61 -9.49
CA MET A 46 21.19 -0.26 -10.00
C MET A 46 22.53 0.48 -10.13
N GLY A 47 22.63 1.70 -9.62
CA GLY A 47 23.84 2.51 -9.70
C GLY A 47 24.11 3.08 -11.09
N ARG A 48 23.12 3.13 -12.00
CA ARG A 48 23.27 3.65 -13.35
C ARG A 48 22.99 5.14 -13.39
N GLU A 49 23.76 5.86 -14.20
CA GLU A 49 23.49 7.26 -14.50
C GLU A 49 22.36 7.39 -15.51
N VAL A 50 21.33 8.18 -15.18
CA VAL A 50 20.19 8.46 -16.06
C VAL A 50 19.97 9.96 -16.13
N ILE A 51 19.76 10.46 -17.36
CA ILE A 51 19.50 11.87 -17.60
C ILE A 51 18.01 12.15 -17.41
N ILE A 52 17.69 13.20 -16.65
CA ILE A 52 16.32 13.65 -16.43
C ILE A 52 15.71 14.13 -17.75
N PRO A 53 14.50 13.62 -18.13
CA PRO A 53 13.86 14.00 -19.39
C PRO A 53 13.44 15.48 -19.39
N LYS A 54 13.41 16.09 -20.56
CA LYS A 54 13.00 17.49 -20.71
C LYS A 54 11.54 17.71 -20.37
N ASN A 55 10.69 16.80 -20.80
CA ASN A 55 9.23 16.77 -20.56
C ASN A 55 8.73 15.34 -20.67
N LEU A 56 7.46 15.16 -20.39
CA LEU A 56 6.78 13.86 -20.46
C LEU A 56 5.71 13.82 -21.57
N ASP A 57 5.91 14.58 -22.64
CA ASP A 57 4.93 14.73 -23.72
C ASP A 57 4.59 13.40 -24.43
N ASN A 58 5.58 12.48 -24.50
CA ASN A 58 5.39 11.15 -25.08
C ASN A 58 5.02 10.08 -24.03
N GLY A 59 4.73 10.51 -22.80
CA GLY A 59 4.24 9.65 -21.74
C GLY A 59 5.29 8.80 -21.02
N ILE A 60 4.79 8.04 -20.07
CA ILE A 60 5.53 7.13 -19.17
C ILE A 60 5.11 5.70 -19.43
N VAL A 61 6.07 4.78 -19.46
CA VAL A 61 5.84 3.33 -19.46
C VAL A 61 6.32 2.77 -18.11
N THR A 62 5.50 1.96 -17.46
CA THR A 62 5.85 1.25 -16.23
C THR A 62 6.02 -0.23 -16.51
N ILE A 63 7.08 -0.86 -15.99
CA ILE A 63 7.41 -2.27 -16.17
C ILE A 63 7.66 -2.91 -14.80
N GLY A 64 6.85 -3.89 -14.47
CA GLY A 64 6.82 -4.57 -13.16
C GLY A 64 5.57 -4.22 -12.36
N SER A 65 4.72 -5.22 -12.18
CA SER A 65 3.45 -5.13 -11.46
C SER A 65 3.65 -4.75 -9.99
N GLY A 66 2.79 -3.90 -9.46
CA GLY A 66 2.76 -3.53 -8.05
C GLY A 66 3.92 -2.62 -7.57
N GLY A 67 4.82 -2.23 -8.45
CA GLY A 67 5.99 -1.41 -8.13
C GLY A 67 5.92 0.01 -8.70
N PRO A 68 6.32 0.22 -9.97
CA PRO A 68 6.46 1.57 -10.55
C PRO A 68 5.19 2.39 -10.53
N LEU A 69 4.04 1.78 -10.84
CA LEU A 69 2.76 2.47 -10.88
C LEU A 69 2.33 2.97 -9.50
N ARG A 70 2.59 2.18 -8.45
CA ARG A 70 2.33 2.53 -7.05
C ARG A 70 3.11 3.78 -6.61
N PHE A 71 4.39 3.89 -6.99
CA PHE A 71 5.17 5.10 -6.71
C PHE A 71 4.73 6.30 -7.54
N LEU A 72 4.30 6.10 -8.78
CA LEU A 72 3.79 7.20 -9.63
C LEU A 72 2.49 7.81 -9.07
N SER A 73 1.69 7.05 -8.34
CA SER A 73 0.46 7.56 -7.72
C SER A 73 0.72 8.71 -6.73
N ILE A 74 1.88 8.72 -6.05
CA ILE A 74 2.30 9.80 -5.15
C ILE A 74 2.33 11.16 -5.87
N PHE A 75 2.60 11.14 -7.17
CA PHE A 75 2.84 12.33 -7.99
C PHE A 75 1.65 12.75 -8.85
N ASP A 76 0.52 12.03 -8.76
CA ASP A 76 -0.65 12.28 -9.61
C ASP A 76 -0.26 12.42 -11.10
N MET A 77 0.35 11.35 -11.64
CA MET A 77 0.86 11.31 -13.02
C MET A 77 0.08 10.35 -13.92
N TYR A 78 -1.19 10.15 -13.62
CA TYR A 78 -2.07 9.20 -14.33
C TYR A 78 -2.24 9.52 -15.81
N ASP A 79 -2.42 10.79 -16.13
CA ASP A 79 -2.59 11.29 -17.49
C ASP A 79 -1.35 11.09 -18.37
N LYS A 80 -0.19 10.85 -17.75
CA LYS A 80 1.08 10.63 -18.45
C LYS A 80 1.41 9.15 -18.66
N VAL A 81 0.73 8.23 -18.01
CA VAL A 81 0.99 6.79 -18.18
C VAL A 81 0.35 6.30 -19.47
N ILE A 82 1.17 5.80 -20.40
CA ILE A 82 0.72 5.33 -21.72
C ILE A 82 0.74 3.82 -21.86
N GLU A 83 1.49 3.11 -21.03
CA GLU A 83 1.56 1.66 -20.99
C GLU A 83 1.96 1.18 -19.60
N VAL A 84 1.33 0.10 -19.15
CA VAL A 84 1.53 -0.52 -17.84
C VAL A 84 1.82 -2.00 -17.96
N ASP A 85 2.23 -2.60 -16.87
CA ASP A 85 2.30 -4.05 -16.71
C ASP A 85 0.89 -4.66 -16.66
N GLN A 86 0.70 -5.83 -17.29
CA GLN A 86 -0.60 -6.51 -17.32
C GLN A 86 -1.12 -6.81 -15.92
N GLY A 87 -0.25 -7.17 -14.98
CA GLY A 87 -0.63 -7.42 -13.60
C GLY A 87 -1.21 -6.20 -12.90
N ASP A 88 -0.86 -4.98 -13.34
CA ASP A 88 -1.47 -3.76 -12.81
C ASP A 88 -2.89 -3.50 -13.35
N VAL A 89 -3.31 -4.20 -14.41
CA VAL A 89 -4.63 -4.02 -15.06
C VAL A 89 -5.61 -5.14 -14.73
N THR A 90 -5.12 -6.40 -14.70
CA THR A 90 -6.00 -7.58 -14.60
C THR A 90 -6.46 -7.89 -13.19
N ASP A 91 -5.69 -7.50 -12.18
CA ASP A 91 -5.99 -7.73 -10.76
C ASP A 91 -6.50 -6.45 -10.09
N LEU A 92 -7.44 -5.82 -10.74
CA LEU A 92 -8.03 -4.56 -10.29
C LEU A 92 -8.76 -4.68 -8.96
N LYS A 93 -8.63 -3.64 -8.14
CA LYS A 93 -9.57 -3.36 -7.06
C LYS A 93 -9.60 -4.41 -5.94
N HIS A 94 -8.47 -4.94 -5.55
CA HIS A 94 -8.41 -5.77 -4.35
C HIS A 94 -7.71 -4.99 -3.23
N GLY A 95 -6.62 -5.52 -2.70
CA GLY A 95 -5.85 -4.88 -1.67
C GLY A 95 -4.84 -3.83 -2.15
N ARG A 96 -4.94 -3.32 -3.39
CA ARG A 96 -4.03 -2.31 -3.94
C ARG A 96 -4.69 -0.94 -3.94
N ALA A 97 -4.44 -0.10 -2.96
CA ALA A 97 -5.07 1.21 -2.86
C ALA A 97 -4.83 2.08 -4.10
N TYR A 98 -3.60 2.10 -4.66
CA TYR A 98 -3.30 2.87 -5.88
C TYR A 98 -4.17 2.48 -7.08
N SER A 99 -4.73 1.26 -7.12
CA SER A 99 -5.61 0.87 -8.21
C SER A 99 -6.97 1.58 -8.20
N TYR A 100 -7.37 2.14 -7.09
CA TYR A 100 -8.58 2.97 -7.01
C TYR A 100 -8.33 4.42 -7.42
N ALA A 101 -7.07 4.86 -7.43
CA ALA A 101 -6.69 6.18 -7.89
C ALA A 101 -6.54 6.28 -9.41
N TYR A 102 -6.49 5.15 -10.13
CA TYR A 102 -6.29 5.10 -11.58
C TYR A 102 -7.57 4.79 -12.35
N PRO A 103 -7.84 5.46 -13.46
CA PRO A 103 -8.96 5.13 -14.34
C PRO A 103 -8.63 3.90 -15.22
N TYR A 104 -8.57 2.72 -14.63
CA TYR A 104 -8.16 1.49 -15.31
C TYR A 104 -9.06 1.07 -16.47
N ASP A 105 -10.32 1.48 -16.46
CA ASP A 105 -11.28 1.24 -17.53
C ASP A 105 -10.82 1.83 -18.88
N GLU A 106 -9.87 2.77 -18.85
CA GLU A 106 -9.25 3.36 -20.03
C GLU A 106 -8.08 2.56 -20.60
N PHE A 107 -7.55 1.54 -19.85
CA PHE A 107 -6.46 0.72 -20.34
C PHE A 107 -6.96 -0.42 -21.21
N THR A 108 -6.78 -0.28 -22.51
CA THR A 108 -7.07 -1.29 -23.53
C THR A 108 -5.86 -2.21 -23.76
N PRO A 109 -6.01 -3.41 -24.39
CA PRO A 109 -4.92 -4.36 -24.58
C PRO A 109 -3.66 -3.84 -25.29
N ASP A 110 -3.75 -2.74 -25.99
CA ASP A 110 -2.60 -2.06 -26.62
C ASP A 110 -1.86 -1.10 -25.66
N ARG A 111 -2.36 -0.93 -24.44
CA ARG A 111 -1.79 -0.09 -23.39
C ARG A 111 -1.19 -0.89 -22.23
N TYR A 112 -1.10 -2.20 -22.33
CA TYR A 112 -0.38 -3.03 -21.38
C TYR A 112 0.49 -4.09 -22.06
N HIS A 113 1.54 -4.53 -21.38
CA HIS A 113 2.46 -5.59 -21.80
C HIS A 113 2.37 -6.79 -20.83
N PRO A 114 2.92 -7.96 -21.20
CA PRO A 114 2.86 -9.15 -20.35
C PRO A 114 3.42 -8.93 -18.95
N ASP A 115 2.78 -9.57 -17.97
CA ASP A 115 3.08 -9.42 -16.56
C ASP A 115 4.54 -9.77 -16.22
N ASN A 116 5.23 -8.81 -15.56
CA ASN A 116 6.63 -8.92 -15.11
C ASN A 116 7.59 -9.45 -16.19
N ALA A 117 7.29 -9.19 -17.48
CA ALA A 117 8.04 -9.70 -18.63
C ALA A 117 8.42 -8.56 -19.58
N LEU A 118 9.64 -8.64 -20.11
CA LEU A 118 10.17 -7.69 -21.10
C LEU A 118 10.84 -8.46 -22.25
N GLU A 119 10.04 -9.18 -23.02
CA GLU A 119 10.51 -9.92 -24.19
C GLU A 119 10.82 -9.00 -25.37
N ALA A 120 11.52 -9.51 -26.40
CA ALA A 120 11.93 -8.73 -27.56
C ALA A 120 10.75 -8.05 -28.30
N GLU A 121 9.59 -8.67 -28.34
CA GLU A 121 8.38 -8.10 -28.93
C GLU A 121 7.90 -6.89 -28.12
N THR A 122 7.88 -6.99 -26.79
CA THR A 122 7.53 -5.90 -25.88
C THR A 122 8.50 -4.73 -26.04
N VAL A 123 9.81 -5.00 -26.13
CA VAL A 123 10.84 -3.97 -26.40
C VAL A 123 10.55 -3.23 -27.70
N GLU A 124 10.17 -3.97 -28.78
CA GLU A 124 9.81 -3.35 -30.06
C GLU A 124 8.56 -2.46 -29.96
N GLN A 125 7.53 -2.93 -29.25
CA GLN A 125 6.27 -2.19 -29.04
C GLN A 125 6.50 -0.91 -28.25
N ILE A 126 7.17 -0.97 -27.11
CA ILE A 126 7.58 0.21 -26.31
C ILE A 126 8.44 1.15 -27.16
N GLY A 127 9.40 0.59 -27.91
CA GLY A 127 10.26 1.36 -28.78
C GLY A 127 9.54 2.12 -29.90
N LYS A 128 8.40 1.62 -30.39
CA LYS A 128 7.52 2.30 -31.36
C LYS A 128 6.73 3.43 -30.72
N LYS A 129 6.29 3.29 -29.48
CA LYS A 129 5.60 4.35 -28.75
C LYS A 129 6.50 5.55 -28.42
N GLY A 130 7.81 5.31 -28.23
CA GLY A 130 8.80 6.34 -28.01
C GLY A 130 8.61 7.14 -26.73
N PRO A 131 8.47 6.48 -25.54
CA PRO A 131 8.13 7.13 -24.29
C PRO A 131 9.18 8.17 -23.87
N SER A 132 8.75 9.17 -23.11
CA SER A 132 9.63 10.15 -22.48
C SER A 132 10.40 9.57 -21.28
N LEU A 133 9.80 8.60 -20.58
CA LEU A 133 10.37 7.94 -19.41
C LEU A 133 9.91 6.48 -19.33
N ILE A 134 10.81 5.60 -18.94
CA ILE A 134 10.49 4.21 -18.60
C ILE A 134 10.90 3.98 -17.14
N ILE A 135 10.02 3.41 -16.34
CA ILE A 135 10.28 3.04 -14.94
C ILE A 135 10.17 1.53 -14.82
N VAL A 136 11.25 0.88 -14.41
CA VAL A 136 11.35 -0.59 -14.34
C VAL A 136 11.59 -1.03 -12.91
N GLN A 137 10.88 -2.06 -12.47
CA GLN A 137 11.15 -2.72 -11.20
C GLN A 137 12.46 -3.54 -11.28
N SER A 138 13.26 -3.52 -10.21
CA SER A 138 14.59 -4.15 -10.18
C SER A 138 14.57 -5.64 -10.52
N THR A 139 13.57 -6.38 -10.06
CA THR A 139 13.43 -7.81 -10.37
C THR A 139 13.23 -8.08 -11.86
N VAL A 140 12.48 -7.21 -12.56
CA VAL A 140 12.33 -7.32 -14.03
C VAL A 140 13.63 -6.92 -14.72
N TYR A 141 14.29 -5.85 -14.26
CA TYR A 141 15.59 -5.46 -14.80
C TYR A 141 16.63 -6.58 -14.70
N GLU A 142 16.72 -7.25 -13.55
CA GLU A 142 17.66 -8.35 -13.33
C GLU A 142 17.40 -9.52 -14.27
N ASN A 143 16.12 -9.87 -14.51
CA ASN A 143 15.71 -10.97 -15.39
C ASN A 143 15.86 -10.62 -16.88
N TYR A 144 15.68 -9.36 -17.26
CA TYR A 144 15.65 -8.89 -18.67
C TYR A 144 16.65 -7.77 -18.95
N LYS A 145 17.82 -7.82 -18.31
CA LYS A 145 18.83 -6.75 -18.34
C LYS A 145 19.18 -6.29 -19.75
N ASP A 146 19.43 -7.23 -20.68
CA ASP A 146 19.82 -6.89 -22.05
C ASP A 146 18.71 -6.12 -22.78
N ASN A 147 17.45 -6.49 -22.56
CA ASN A 147 16.29 -5.83 -23.15
C ASN A 147 16.07 -4.42 -22.54
N CYS A 148 16.25 -4.29 -21.24
CA CYS A 148 16.25 -2.99 -20.58
C CYS A 148 17.39 -2.07 -21.12
N ASP A 149 18.59 -2.61 -21.30
CA ASP A 149 19.73 -1.90 -21.84
C ASP A 149 19.52 -1.44 -23.30
N ILE A 150 18.76 -2.22 -24.11
CA ILE A 150 18.34 -1.80 -25.46
C ILE A 150 17.43 -0.57 -25.39
N LEU A 151 16.44 -0.57 -24.50
CA LEU A 151 15.55 0.59 -24.30
C LEU A 151 16.30 1.79 -23.74
N ALA A 152 17.18 1.58 -22.77
CA ALA A 152 17.95 2.64 -22.11
C ALA A 152 18.90 3.39 -23.07
N LYS A 153 19.30 2.79 -24.17
CA LYS A 153 20.09 3.48 -25.24
C LYS A 153 19.27 4.53 -25.99
N ARG A 154 17.95 4.48 -25.91
CA ARG A 154 17.04 5.30 -26.70
C ARG A 154 16.19 6.24 -25.84
N PHE A 155 15.88 5.83 -24.61
CA PHE A 155 14.95 6.50 -23.73
C PHE A 155 15.54 6.62 -22.33
N PRO A 156 15.21 7.68 -21.57
CA PRO A 156 15.43 7.72 -20.13
C PRO A 156 14.74 6.50 -19.49
N LEU A 157 15.52 5.63 -18.86
CA LEU A 157 15.03 4.43 -18.17
C LEU A 157 15.66 4.38 -16.78
N ILE A 158 14.83 4.43 -15.76
CA ILE A 158 15.23 4.25 -14.36
C ILE A 158 14.80 2.88 -13.86
N VAL A 159 15.63 2.31 -13.00
CA VAL A 159 15.27 1.11 -12.21
C VAL A 159 15.03 1.54 -10.78
N ILE A 160 13.95 1.03 -10.21
CA ILE A 160 13.58 1.27 -8.81
C ILE A 160 13.49 -0.04 -8.03
N TRP A 161 13.73 0.02 -6.72
CA TRP A 161 13.41 -1.08 -5.83
C TRP A 161 11.89 -1.17 -5.65
N PRO A 162 11.30 -2.39 -5.66
CA PRO A 162 9.90 -2.56 -5.27
C PRO A 162 9.74 -2.29 -3.77
N GLN A 163 8.52 -2.05 -3.34
CA GLN A 163 8.23 -1.94 -1.91
C GLN A 163 8.49 -3.28 -1.21
N SER A 164 9.44 -3.26 -0.28
CA SER A 164 9.85 -4.43 0.49
C SER A 164 8.96 -4.64 1.72
N LEU A 165 8.86 -5.89 2.21
CA LEU A 165 8.11 -6.21 3.43
C LEU A 165 8.82 -5.74 4.72
N HIS A 166 10.10 -5.36 4.66
CA HIS A 166 10.92 -5.23 5.88
C HIS A 166 11.68 -3.90 6.03
N GLU A 167 11.51 -2.92 5.15
CA GLU A 167 12.44 -1.79 5.12
C GLU A 167 11.78 -0.41 4.93
N LEU A 168 10.51 -0.23 5.36
CA LEU A 168 9.88 1.09 5.23
C LEU A 168 10.54 2.14 6.14
N TRP A 169 10.93 1.75 7.34
CA TRP A 169 11.55 2.65 8.32
C TRP A 169 12.84 2.07 8.91
N LYS A 170 13.66 2.96 9.45
CA LYS A 170 14.88 2.65 10.20
C LYS A 170 14.59 2.46 11.69
N ASP A 171 15.59 2.04 12.45
CA ASP A 171 15.49 1.85 13.91
C ASP A 171 15.02 3.10 14.67
N ASP A 172 15.28 4.29 14.13
CA ASP A 172 14.81 5.58 14.68
C ASP A 172 13.38 5.95 14.24
N HIS A 173 12.69 5.03 13.54
CA HIS A 173 11.35 5.18 12.98
C HIS A 173 11.20 6.31 11.95
N THR A 174 12.28 6.73 11.31
CA THR A 174 12.23 7.55 10.11
C THR A 174 12.24 6.67 8.86
N LEU A 175 11.77 7.21 7.72
CA LEU A 175 11.77 6.48 6.45
C LEU A 175 13.16 5.96 6.08
N SER A 176 13.22 4.75 5.56
CA SER A 176 14.44 4.13 5.06
C SER A 176 15.03 4.90 3.87
N ASP A 177 16.36 4.86 3.75
CA ASP A 177 17.06 5.63 2.71
C ASP A 177 16.68 5.15 1.30
N TRP A 178 16.42 3.86 1.10
CA TRP A 178 16.02 3.33 -0.20
C TRP A 178 14.65 3.89 -0.63
N TYR A 179 13.68 4.00 0.30
CA TYR A 179 12.38 4.57 0.02
C TYR A 179 12.48 6.06 -0.31
N VAL A 180 13.18 6.82 0.53
CA VAL A 180 13.45 8.26 0.31
C VAL A 180 14.12 8.49 -1.05
N ASN A 181 15.16 7.71 -1.37
CA ASN A 181 15.87 7.85 -2.64
C ASN A 181 14.98 7.48 -3.85
N THR A 182 14.13 6.46 -3.72
CA THR A 182 13.19 6.06 -4.79
C THR A 182 12.16 7.17 -5.06
N VAL A 183 11.55 7.71 -4.00
CA VAL A 183 10.56 8.81 -4.12
C VAL A 183 11.21 10.05 -4.72
N LYS A 184 12.39 10.45 -4.26
CA LYS A 184 13.13 11.60 -4.81
C LYS A 184 13.52 11.38 -6.27
N LEU A 185 14.03 10.20 -6.61
CA LEU A 185 14.39 9.87 -7.99
C LEU A 185 13.20 10.03 -8.92
N ILE A 186 12.04 9.44 -8.56
CA ILE A 186 10.85 9.55 -9.39
C ILE A 186 10.37 11.01 -9.46
N GLY A 187 10.32 11.72 -8.33
CA GLY A 187 9.95 13.13 -8.28
C GLY A 187 10.80 14.00 -9.22
N ASP A 188 12.12 13.80 -9.22
CA ASP A 188 13.04 14.49 -10.12
C ASP A 188 12.76 14.13 -11.60
N MET A 189 12.54 12.84 -11.91
CA MET A 189 12.25 12.37 -13.26
C MET A 189 10.94 12.92 -13.81
N VAL A 190 9.91 13.05 -12.97
CA VAL A 190 8.59 13.55 -13.39
C VAL A 190 8.44 15.07 -13.23
N GLY A 191 9.47 15.77 -12.73
CA GLY A 191 9.49 17.22 -12.58
C GLY A 191 8.68 17.74 -11.39
N LYS A 192 8.50 16.91 -10.36
CA LYS A 192 7.78 17.23 -9.12
C LYS A 192 8.64 16.98 -7.85
N PRO A 193 9.87 17.53 -7.76
CA PRO A 193 10.75 17.29 -6.61
C PRO A 193 10.16 17.80 -5.28
N GLU A 194 9.42 18.90 -5.29
CA GLU A 194 8.78 19.46 -4.11
C GLU A 194 7.73 18.48 -3.55
N ARG A 195 6.94 17.82 -4.42
CA ARG A 195 5.97 16.81 -4.00
C ARG A 195 6.65 15.58 -3.37
N ALA A 196 7.84 15.22 -3.87
CA ALA A 196 8.64 14.17 -3.24
C ALA A 196 9.05 14.54 -1.81
N ASP A 197 9.53 15.77 -1.60
CA ASP A 197 9.91 16.25 -0.27
C ASP A 197 8.70 16.36 0.67
N GLU A 198 7.55 16.84 0.19
CA GLU A 198 6.28 16.87 0.93
C GLU A 198 5.85 15.47 1.37
N HIS A 199 5.76 14.52 0.42
CA HIS A 199 5.38 13.13 0.74
C HIS A 199 6.29 12.50 1.80
N ILE A 200 7.61 12.69 1.69
CA ILE A 200 8.57 12.19 2.66
C ILE A 200 8.35 12.82 4.05
N ALA A 201 8.05 14.11 4.10
CA ALA A 201 7.76 14.80 5.35
C ALA A 201 6.45 14.31 5.97
N ASP A 202 5.39 14.16 5.18
CA ASP A 202 4.08 13.66 5.62
C ASP A 202 4.18 12.24 6.19
N VAL A 203 4.85 11.33 5.48
CA VAL A 203 4.99 9.94 5.95
C VAL A 203 5.86 9.86 7.21
N ASN A 204 6.93 10.66 7.32
CA ASN A 204 7.69 10.73 8.57
C ASN A 204 6.85 11.29 9.75
N ALA A 205 5.97 12.27 9.49
CA ALA A 205 5.06 12.78 10.51
C ALA A 205 4.04 11.72 10.95
N ILE A 206 3.50 10.94 10.00
CA ILE A 206 2.61 9.81 10.27
C ILE A 206 3.32 8.74 11.11
N LEU A 207 4.54 8.36 10.76
CA LEU A 207 5.35 7.40 11.55
C LEU A 207 5.56 7.90 12.99
N ALA A 208 5.89 9.17 13.17
CA ALA A 208 6.07 9.77 14.48
C ALA A 208 4.76 9.81 15.29
N ASP A 209 3.62 10.13 14.64
CA ASP A 209 2.31 10.14 15.27
C ASP A 209 1.91 8.73 15.74
N ILE A 210 2.03 7.71 14.88
CA ILE A 210 1.76 6.30 15.25
C ILE A 210 2.60 5.91 16.47
N ARG A 211 3.89 6.23 16.47
CA ARG A 211 4.79 5.92 17.61
C ARG A 211 4.37 6.62 18.90
N SER A 212 3.79 7.81 18.81
CA SER A 212 3.29 8.55 19.98
C SER A 212 2.08 7.87 20.64
N LEU A 213 1.36 7.01 19.91
CA LEU A 213 0.19 6.29 20.40
C LEU A 213 0.56 5.01 21.17
N VAL A 214 1.81 4.55 21.03
CA VAL A 214 2.27 3.33 21.68
C VAL A 214 2.32 3.56 23.19
N ASN A 215 1.51 2.82 23.92
CA ASN A 215 1.52 2.81 25.38
C ASN A 215 2.30 1.59 25.86
N VAL A 216 3.45 1.82 26.51
CA VAL A 216 4.26 0.75 27.07
C VAL A 216 3.55 0.20 28.31
N THR A 217 2.73 -0.83 28.11
CA THR A 217 2.10 -1.60 29.18
C THR A 217 2.96 -2.81 29.57
N PRO A 218 2.96 -3.24 30.84
CA PRO A 218 3.70 -4.43 31.26
C PRO A 218 3.21 -5.71 30.58
N GLU A 219 1.95 -5.79 30.23
CA GLU A 219 1.30 -6.93 29.56
C GLU A 219 0.82 -6.49 28.18
N LYS A 220 1.46 -7.02 27.13
CA LYS A 220 1.04 -6.83 25.75
C LYS A 220 0.08 -7.94 25.37
N LYS A 221 -1.05 -7.56 24.75
CA LYS A 221 -1.95 -8.53 24.11
C LYS A 221 -1.21 -9.28 23.02
N SER A 222 -1.38 -10.59 22.99
CA SER A 222 -0.82 -11.48 21.99
C SER A 222 -1.74 -11.55 20.78
N VAL A 223 -1.28 -11.07 19.63
CA VAL A 223 -2.06 -10.94 18.40
C VAL A 223 -1.68 -12.02 17.42
N PHE A 224 -2.61 -12.87 17.01
CA PHE A 224 -2.40 -13.74 15.86
C PHE A 224 -2.84 -13.03 14.59
N VAL A 225 -1.91 -12.82 13.67
CA VAL A 225 -2.20 -12.23 12.35
C VAL A 225 -2.44 -13.35 11.36
N ALA A 226 -3.64 -13.43 10.82
CA ALA A 226 -4.08 -14.50 9.94
C ALA A 226 -4.38 -14.01 8.52
N GLY A 227 -4.36 -14.92 7.56
CA GLY A 227 -4.88 -14.68 6.22
C GLY A 227 -3.97 -13.88 5.30
N LEU A 228 -2.68 -13.80 5.59
CA LEU A 228 -1.73 -13.03 4.77
C LEU A 228 -1.45 -13.72 3.43
N THR A 229 -1.60 -12.98 2.35
CA THR A 229 -1.38 -13.47 0.99
C THR A 229 0.04 -13.17 0.52
N ILE A 230 0.83 -14.21 0.33
CA ILE A 230 2.11 -14.12 -0.38
C ILE A 230 2.37 -15.40 -1.18
N ARG A 231 2.78 -15.26 -2.44
CA ARG A 231 3.17 -16.39 -3.31
C ARG A 231 2.16 -17.54 -3.33
N GLY A 232 0.87 -17.22 -3.34
CA GLY A 232 -0.21 -18.17 -3.59
C GLY A 232 -0.76 -18.94 -2.38
N SER A 233 -0.27 -18.73 -1.16
CA SER A 233 -0.93 -19.18 0.06
C SER A 233 -1.59 -18.00 0.76
N ASN A 234 -2.82 -18.19 1.23
CA ASN A 234 -3.65 -17.16 1.83
C ASN A 234 -4.77 -17.74 2.71
N GLU A 235 -4.50 -18.88 3.34
CA GLU A 235 -5.42 -19.49 4.30
C GLU A 235 -5.34 -18.78 5.66
N LEU A 236 -6.34 -18.97 6.53
CA LEU A 236 -6.32 -18.43 7.90
C LEU A 236 -5.15 -18.95 8.75
N THR A 237 -4.51 -20.02 8.31
CA THR A 237 -3.30 -20.57 8.93
C THR A 237 -2.01 -19.88 8.47
N THR A 238 -2.07 -19.01 7.46
CA THR A 238 -0.90 -18.30 6.96
C THR A 238 -0.65 -17.06 7.81
N THR A 239 0.55 -16.95 8.38
CA THR A 239 0.97 -15.81 9.21
C THR A 239 2.36 -15.32 8.80
N PHE A 240 2.71 -14.12 9.22
CA PHE A 240 4.05 -13.55 9.10
C PHE A 240 4.70 -13.43 10.47
N PRO A 241 5.94 -13.90 10.63
CA PRO A 241 6.73 -13.65 11.85
C PRO A 241 6.87 -12.15 12.12
N THR A 242 7.08 -11.37 11.06
CA THR A 242 7.15 -9.90 11.09
C THR A 242 5.92 -9.34 10.37
N TYR A 243 5.04 -8.69 11.11
CA TYR A 243 3.88 -8.01 10.55
C TYR A 243 4.01 -6.51 10.75
N LEU A 244 4.36 -5.79 9.69
CA LEU A 244 4.75 -4.39 9.73
C LEU A 244 3.80 -3.47 10.53
N PRO A 245 2.46 -3.55 10.38
CA PRO A 245 1.56 -2.73 11.19
C PRO A 245 1.66 -3.01 12.69
N LEU A 246 1.88 -4.27 13.09
CA LEU A 246 2.00 -4.68 14.48
C LEU A 246 3.36 -4.26 15.08
N ASP A 247 4.43 -4.38 14.30
CA ASP A 247 5.77 -3.98 14.70
C ASP A 247 5.84 -2.46 14.92
N LEU A 248 5.18 -1.69 14.05
CA LEU A 248 5.17 -0.22 14.14
C LEU A 248 4.52 0.27 15.44
N VAL A 249 3.55 -0.46 15.96
CA VAL A 249 2.89 -0.17 17.24
C VAL A 249 3.47 -0.95 18.42
N ASP A 250 4.63 -1.58 18.26
CA ASP A 250 5.28 -2.40 19.31
C ASP A 250 4.35 -3.47 19.89
N GLY A 251 3.51 -4.10 19.04
CA GLY A 251 2.61 -5.16 19.43
C GLY A 251 3.32 -6.50 19.61
N LYS A 252 2.67 -7.47 20.28
CA LYS A 252 3.20 -8.83 20.45
C LYS A 252 2.56 -9.76 19.44
N ASN A 253 3.37 -10.34 18.52
CA ASN A 253 2.90 -11.39 17.63
C ASN A 253 2.74 -12.69 18.43
N ALA A 254 1.60 -13.37 18.28
CA ALA A 254 1.34 -14.67 18.90
C ALA A 254 2.25 -15.78 18.33
N TYR A 255 2.67 -15.63 17.06
CA TYR A 255 3.65 -16.52 16.46
C TYR A 255 5.07 -16.15 16.94
N ASP A 256 5.68 -17.03 17.70
CA ASP A 256 7.03 -16.87 18.27
C ASP A 256 8.09 -17.81 17.65
N GLY A 257 7.74 -18.47 16.55
CA GLY A 257 8.63 -19.43 15.88
C GLY A 257 9.76 -18.79 15.07
N ASN A 258 10.12 -19.39 13.93
CA ASN A 258 11.22 -18.90 13.09
C ASN A 258 10.97 -17.50 12.54
N GLN A 259 11.77 -16.52 12.97
CA GLN A 259 11.69 -15.12 12.58
C GLN A 259 12.48 -14.81 11.28
N ASN A 260 13.19 -15.79 10.71
CA ASN A 260 14.02 -15.60 9.51
C ASN A 260 13.32 -16.04 8.22
N VAL A 261 12.00 -16.05 8.22
CA VAL A 261 11.18 -16.40 7.05
C VAL A 261 10.12 -15.34 6.85
N ASP A 262 9.80 -15.07 5.60
CA ASP A 262 8.80 -14.05 5.24
C ASP A 262 7.37 -14.51 5.57
N ARG A 263 7.14 -15.82 5.58
CA ARG A 263 5.82 -16.43 5.73
C ARG A 263 5.89 -17.79 6.40
N VAL A 264 4.85 -18.09 7.16
CA VAL A 264 4.64 -19.41 7.76
C VAL A 264 3.23 -19.90 7.46
N ASP A 265 3.12 -21.10 6.90
CA ASP A 265 1.87 -21.85 6.81
C ASP A 265 1.82 -22.80 8.00
N MET A 266 0.97 -22.48 8.96
CA MET A 266 0.86 -23.26 10.20
C MET A 266 -0.11 -24.44 10.02
N ASP A 267 0.12 -25.50 10.79
CA ASP A 267 -0.89 -26.51 10.99
C ASP A 267 -2.05 -25.93 11.83
N PRO A 268 -3.33 -26.15 11.44
CA PRO A 268 -4.47 -25.66 12.21
C PRO A 268 -4.46 -26.06 13.69
N GLU A 269 -3.92 -27.24 14.02
CA GLU A 269 -3.79 -27.69 15.41
C GLU A 269 -2.78 -26.83 16.18
N LYS A 270 -1.70 -26.39 15.54
CA LYS A 270 -0.70 -25.52 16.14
C LYS A 270 -1.21 -24.10 16.33
N VAL A 271 -2.07 -23.59 15.44
CA VAL A 271 -2.73 -22.31 15.67
C VAL A 271 -3.55 -22.34 16.94
N ALA A 272 -4.21 -23.48 17.22
CA ALA A 272 -5.02 -23.67 18.43
C ALA A 272 -4.16 -23.80 19.74
N GLU A 273 -2.87 -24.03 19.63
CA GLU A 273 -1.95 -24.12 20.77
C GLU A 273 -1.33 -22.76 21.15
N LEU A 274 -1.47 -21.74 20.28
CA LEU A 274 -0.94 -20.40 20.54
C LEU A 274 -1.75 -19.73 21.68
N ASP A 275 -1.04 -18.95 22.48
CA ASP A 275 -1.63 -18.05 23.47
C ASP A 275 -2.10 -16.77 22.76
N ILE A 276 -3.40 -16.71 22.41
CA ILE A 276 -3.97 -15.67 21.57
C ILE A 276 -4.99 -14.86 22.34
N ASP A 277 -4.74 -13.56 22.51
CA ASP A 277 -5.71 -12.62 23.08
C ASP A 277 -6.63 -12.00 22.02
N MET A 278 -6.20 -11.99 20.75
CA MET A 278 -6.88 -11.33 19.65
C MET A 278 -6.42 -11.91 18.32
N ILE A 279 -7.33 -12.02 17.36
CA ILE A 279 -7.02 -12.35 15.96
C ILE A 279 -7.23 -11.11 15.10
N VAL A 280 -6.27 -10.83 14.23
CA VAL A 280 -6.38 -9.82 13.19
C VAL A 280 -6.25 -10.52 11.84
N ILE A 281 -7.24 -10.33 10.97
CA ILE A 281 -7.28 -10.96 9.64
C ILE A 281 -6.92 -9.91 8.58
N ASP A 282 -5.94 -10.22 7.75
CA ASP A 282 -5.67 -9.48 6.53
C ASP A 282 -6.70 -9.87 5.47
N PRO A 283 -7.49 -8.92 4.93
CA PRO A 283 -8.59 -9.22 4.02
C PRO A 283 -8.14 -9.68 2.63
N SER A 284 -6.84 -9.66 2.33
CA SER A 284 -6.30 -10.21 1.08
C SER A 284 -6.54 -11.72 0.92
N SER A 285 -6.87 -12.42 2.01
CA SER A 285 -7.22 -13.85 2.01
C SER A 285 -8.71 -14.16 1.79
N SER A 286 -9.55 -13.16 1.60
CA SER A 286 -11.02 -13.34 1.54
C SER A 286 -11.50 -14.40 0.54
N ASP A 287 -10.71 -14.77 -0.46
CA ASP A 287 -11.04 -15.78 -1.47
C ASP A 287 -10.72 -17.23 -1.07
N LYS A 288 -10.09 -17.46 0.09
CA LYS A 288 -9.57 -18.78 0.53
C LYS A 288 -10.08 -19.25 1.88
N LEU A 289 -11.21 -18.72 2.30
CA LEU A 289 -11.81 -19.08 3.58
C LEU A 289 -12.49 -20.45 3.55
N ASP A 290 -12.84 -20.96 2.37
CA ASP A 290 -13.49 -22.27 2.18
C ASP A 290 -12.51 -23.46 2.14
N THR A 291 -11.22 -23.24 2.32
CA THR A 291 -10.24 -24.31 2.38
C THR A 291 -10.41 -25.14 3.65
N VAL A 292 -9.97 -26.40 3.60
CA VAL A 292 -10.07 -27.32 4.76
C VAL A 292 -9.40 -26.72 6.00
N ASN A 293 -8.19 -26.15 5.84
CA ASN A 293 -7.44 -25.58 6.95
C ASN A 293 -8.12 -24.35 7.53
N SER A 294 -8.61 -23.42 6.68
CA SER A 294 -9.36 -22.24 7.13
C SER A 294 -10.63 -22.65 7.87
N GLN A 295 -11.38 -23.64 7.38
CA GLN A 295 -12.59 -24.15 8.02
C GLN A 295 -12.29 -24.84 9.37
N MET A 296 -11.13 -25.51 9.51
CA MET A 296 -10.71 -26.07 10.82
C MET A 296 -10.41 -24.97 11.83
N VAL A 297 -9.74 -23.90 11.42
CA VAL A 297 -9.50 -22.72 12.29
C VAL A 297 -10.83 -22.06 12.68
N MET A 298 -11.71 -21.81 11.70
CA MET A 298 -13.03 -21.22 11.98
C MET A 298 -13.85 -22.07 12.94
N LYS A 299 -13.88 -23.39 12.73
CA LYS A 299 -14.55 -24.30 13.66
C LYS A 299 -14.04 -24.15 15.09
N ARG A 300 -12.72 -24.11 15.25
CA ARG A 300 -12.10 -23.95 16.57
C ARG A 300 -12.48 -22.63 17.22
N LEU A 301 -12.45 -21.54 16.46
CA LEU A 301 -12.86 -20.21 16.94
C LEU A 301 -14.34 -20.18 17.31
N TYR A 302 -15.19 -20.84 16.50
CA TYR A 302 -16.61 -20.99 16.83
C TYR A 302 -16.81 -21.73 18.16
N ASP A 303 -16.12 -22.86 18.34
CA ASP A 303 -16.23 -23.66 19.55
C ASP A 303 -15.78 -22.86 20.80
N ILE A 304 -14.66 -22.11 20.69
CA ILE A 304 -14.14 -21.26 21.79
C ILE A 304 -15.09 -20.11 22.09
N ASN A 305 -15.58 -19.40 21.09
CA ASN A 305 -16.40 -18.21 21.27
C ASN A 305 -17.87 -18.53 21.66
N ASN A 306 -18.29 -19.79 21.54
CA ASN A 306 -19.61 -20.27 21.96
C ASN A 306 -19.54 -21.25 23.15
N ASP A 307 -18.41 -21.32 23.85
CA ASP A 307 -18.30 -22.05 25.12
C ASP A 307 -19.15 -21.34 26.19
N ASP A 308 -19.58 -22.13 27.20
CA ASP A 308 -20.37 -21.61 28.32
C ASP A 308 -19.61 -20.63 29.23
N ASP A 309 -18.30 -20.45 29.01
CA ASP A 309 -17.45 -19.46 29.72
C ASP A 309 -17.27 -18.17 28.88
N PRO A 310 -18.03 -17.11 29.14
CA PRO A 310 -17.97 -15.87 28.37
C PRO A 310 -16.64 -15.11 28.48
N GLY A 311 -15.71 -15.57 29.34
CA GLY A 311 -14.37 -15.00 29.49
C GLY A 311 -13.35 -15.57 28.50
N ASN A 312 -13.65 -16.63 27.77
CA ASN A 312 -12.73 -17.32 26.88
C ASN A 312 -12.83 -16.88 25.40
N GLY A 313 -13.74 -16.00 25.05
CA GLY A 313 -13.92 -15.55 23.67
C GLY A 313 -12.70 -14.79 23.11
N ILE A 314 -12.23 -15.19 21.93
CA ILE A 314 -11.15 -14.50 21.21
C ILE A 314 -11.77 -13.52 20.21
N PRO A 315 -11.61 -12.20 20.38
CA PRO A 315 -12.13 -11.21 19.44
C PRO A 315 -11.37 -11.27 18.11
N ILE A 316 -12.09 -11.06 17.01
CA ILE A 316 -11.57 -11.18 15.64
C ILE A 316 -11.84 -9.89 14.89
N PHE A 317 -10.81 -9.29 14.32
CA PHE A 317 -10.88 -8.02 13.62
C PHE A 317 -10.33 -8.12 12.20
N ILE A 318 -10.94 -7.40 11.27
CA ILE A 318 -10.45 -7.25 9.89
C ILE A 318 -9.63 -5.96 9.81
N THR A 319 -8.40 -6.07 9.36
CA THR A 319 -7.48 -4.93 9.19
C THR A 319 -7.40 -4.45 7.74
N MET A 320 -6.43 -3.58 7.45
CA MET A 320 -6.09 -3.16 6.09
C MET A 320 -5.20 -4.21 5.39
N PRO A 321 -5.33 -4.39 4.06
CA PRO A 321 -4.52 -5.37 3.32
C PRO A 321 -3.06 -4.94 3.24
N MET A 322 -2.18 -5.60 4.00
CA MET A 322 -0.75 -5.26 4.04
C MET A 322 -0.03 -5.62 2.75
N VAL A 323 -0.39 -6.73 2.12
CA VAL A 323 0.31 -7.26 0.95
C VAL A 323 -0.67 -7.59 -0.16
N TRP A 324 -0.42 -7.02 -1.33
CA TRP A 324 -1.00 -7.46 -2.58
C TRP A 324 0.04 -7.25 -3.69
N ASP A 325 0.70 -8.30 -4.13
CA ASP A 325 1.94 -8.38 -4.91
C ASP A 325 3.17 -7.85 -4.15
N MET A 326 3.14 -6.61 -3.69
CA MET A 326 4.16 -5.95 -2.89
C MET A 326 3.52 -5.37 -1.63
N ALA A 327 4.34 -4.89 -0.69
CA ALA A 327 3.82 -4.22 0.49
C ALA A 327 3.03 -2.95 0.12
N ASN A 328 1.86 -2.78 0.70
CA ASN A 328 1.02 -1.59 0.58
C ASN A 328 1.36 -0.67 1.76
N TYR A 329 2.34 0.21 1.64
CA TYR A 329 2.79 1.02 2.78
C TYR A 329 1.74 2.01 3.29
N ASP A 330 0.86 2.50 2.43
CA ASP A 330 -0.35 3.21 2.81
C ASP A 330 -1.24 2.37 3.74
N CYS A 331 -1.53 1.13 3.35
CA CYS A 331 -2.30 0.18 4.17
C CYS A 331 -1.55 -0.28 5.41
N VAL A 332 -0.21 -0.37 5.38
CA VAL A 332 0.63 -0.66 6.56
C VAL A 332 0.44 0.43 7.61
N LEU A 333 0.55 1.70 7.23
CA LEU A 333 0.39 2.84 8.14
C LEU A 333 -1.05 2.95 8.65
N ALA A 334 -2.03 2.77 7.76
CA ALA A 334 -3.45 2.74 8.11
C ALA A 334 -3.79 1.60 9.09
N GLY A 335 -3.27 0.40 8.84
CA GLY A 335 -3.40 -0.76 9.72
C GLY A 335 -2.75 -0.55 11.08
N ALA A 336 -1.63 0.16 11.15
CA ALA A 336 -0.97 0.49 12.40
C ALA A 336 -1.82 1.41 13.29
N TYR A 337 -2.52 2.42 12.73
CA TYR A 337 -3.48 3.22 13.49
C TYR A 337 -4.62 2.38 14.06
N TYR A 338 -5.14 1.44 13.26
CA TYR A 338 -6.19 0.56 13.73
C TYR A 338 -5.70 -0.38 14.85
N LEU A 339 -4.50 -0.95 14.72
CA LEU A 339 -3.90 -1.76 15.77
C LEU A 339 -3.60 -0.97 17.04
N ALA A 340 -3.17 0.29 16.94
CA ALA A 340 -3.00 1.16 18.11
C ALA A 340 -4.34 1.36 18.87
N HIS A 341 -5.45 1.52 18.13
CA HIS A 341 -6.79 1.55 18.72
C HIS A 341 -7.13 0.25 19.46
N LEU A 342 -6.96 -0.90 18.80
CA LEU A 342 -7.33 -2.22 19.35
C LEU A 342 -6.48 -2.60 20.58
N LEU A 343 -5.19 -2.27 20.55
CA LEU A 343 -4.23 -2.67 21.58
C LEU A 343 -4.23 -1.71 22.77
N TYR A 344 -4.31 -0.42 22.52
CA TYR A 344 -4.06 0.59 23.54
C TYR A 344 -5.28 1.47 23.85
N GLY A 345 -6.31 1.48 22.99
CA GLY A 345 -7.49 2.33 23.16
C GLY A 345 -7.17 3.84 23.14
N THR A 346 -6.04 4.22 22.54
CA THR A 346 -5.55 5.61 22.50
C THR A 346 -6.33 6.50 21.54
N LEU A 347 -7.04 5.89 20.58
CA LEU A 347 -7.90 6.54 19.60
C LEU A 347 -9.30 5.92 19.65
N THR A 348 -10.31 6.70 19.33
CA THR A 348 -11.64 6.18 18.95
C THR A 348 -11.61 5.69 17.50
N LEU A 349 -12.57 4.87 17.09
CA LEU A 349 -12.64 4.39 15.70
C LEU A 349 -12.83 5.53 14.69
N ASP A 350 -13.54 6.60 15.06
CA ASP A 350 -13.69 7.78 14.19
C ASP A 350 -12.37 8.54 14.02
N GLU A 351 -11.57 8.64 15.09
CA GLU A 351 -10.22 9.20 15.00
C GLU A 351 -9.29 8.32 14.16
N VAL A 352 -9.39 7.00 14.26
CA VAL A 352 -8.67 6.07 13.38
C VAL A 352 -9.02 6.32 11.92
N LYS A 353 -10.30 6.38 11.57
CA LYS A 353 -10.74 6.64 10.18
C LYS A 353 -10.18 7.96 9.67
N LYS A 354 -10.19 9.01 10.50
CA LYS A 354 -9.60 10.31 10.14
C LYS A 354 -8.10 10.19 9.85
N ARG A 355 -7.35 9.49 10.72
CA ARG A 355 -5.90 9.26 10.51
C ARG A 355 -5.63 8.42 9.25
N ILE A 356 -6.48 7.45 8.95
CA ILE A 356 -6.37 6.66 7.72
C ILE A 356 -6.56 7.55 6.48
N VAL A 357 -7.54 8.43 6.49
CA VAL A 357 -7.73 9.41 5.40
C VAL A 357 -6.47 10.28 5.25
N GLU A 358 -5.90 10.81 6.33
CA GLU A 358 -4.65 11.57 6.30
C GLU A 358 -3.48 10.75 5.68
N VAL A 359 -3.40 9.44 5.96
CA VAL A 359 -2.42 8.54 5.29
C VAL A 359 -2.67 8.47 3.79
N PHE A 360 -3.92 8.23 3.39
CA PHE A 360 -4.25 8.12 1.96
C PHE A 360 -4.07 9.45 1.21
N GLU A 361 -4.34 10.58 1.84
CA GLU A 361 -4.05 11.91 1.28
C GLU A 361 -2.53 12.15 1.11
N ALA A 362 -1.70 11.64 2.03
CA ALA A 362 -0.25 11.70 1.87
C ALA A 362 0.24 10.93 0.62
N TYR A 363 -0.44 9.85 0.23
CA TYR A 363 -0.10 9.02 -0.93
C TYR A 363 -0.79 9.48 -2.22
N TYR A 364 -2.04 9.94 -2.16
CA TYR A 364 -2.91 10.15 -3.32
C TYR A 364 -3.40 11.60 -3.46
N GLY A 365 -2.90 12.52 -2.61
CA GLY A 365 -3.35 13.91 -2.60
C GLY A 365 -4.86 14.02 -2.36
N ASP A 366 -5.52 14.90 -3.10
CA ASP A 366 -6.96 15.17 -2.95
C ASP A 366 -7.85 13.93 -3.21
N ALA A 367 -7.35 12.92 -3.93
CA ALA A 367 -8.06 11.68 -4.18
C ALA A 367 -8.03 10.71 -2.97
N GLY A 368 -7.23 10.96 -1.93
CA GLY A 368 -7.01 10.05 -0.82
C GLY A 368 -8.27 9.56 -0.15
N THR A 369 -9.21 10.45 0.14
CA THR A 369 -10.52 10.09 0.73
C THR A 369 -11.31 9.15 -0.18
N GLU A 370 -11.43 9.45 -1.48
CA GLU A 370 -12.16 8.63 -2.44
C GLU A 370 -11.51 7.26 -2.63
N VAL A 371 -10.18 7.19 -2.65
CA VAL A 371 -9.42 5.93 -2.74
C VAL A 371 -9.71 5.04 -1.53
N PHE A 372 -9.69 5.59 -0.32
CA PHE A 372 -10.02 4.83 0.89
C PHE A 372 -11.48 4.36 0.89
N ASP A 373 -12.43 5.24 0.58
CA ASP A 373 -13.85 4.92 0.59
C ASP A 373 -14.17 3.83 -0.46
N SER A 374 -13.62 3.94 -1.67
CA SER A 374 -13.80 2.94 -2.74
C SER A 374 -13.20 1.58 -2.38
N MET A 375 -12.02 1.57 -1.74
CA MET A 375 -11.41 0.33 -1.26
C MET A 375 -12.26 -0.30 -0.15
N LYS A 376 -12.75 0.50 0.78
CA LYS A 376 -13.63 0.02 1.85
C LYS A 376 -14.93 -0.54 1.30
N GLU A 377 -15.59 0.16 0.38
CA GLU A 377 -16.82 -0.29 -0.29
C GLU A 377 -16.60 -1.63 -0.99
N PHE A 378 -15.48 -1.80 -1.71
CA PHE A 378 -15.15 -3.05 -2.37
C PHE A 378 -15.09 -4.24 -1.40
N PHE A 379 -14.42 -4.09 -0.26
CA PHE A 379 -14.33 -5.18 0.72
C PHE A 379 -15.65 -5.40 1.45
N ASP A 380 -16.41 -4.36 1.72
CA ASP A 380 -17.73 -4.47 2.35
C ASP A 380 -18.74 -5.17 1.40
N GLU A 381 -18.75 -4.82 0.08
CA GLU A 381 -19.63 -5.45 -0.92
C GLU A 381 -19.20 -6.87 -1.29
N LYS A 382 -17.90 -7.17 -1.32
CA LYS A 382 -17.39 -8.52 -1.60
C LYS A 382 -17.85 -9.52 -0.54
N SER A 383 -18.05 -9.06 0.67
CA SER A 383 -18.58 -9.82 1.77
C SER A 383 -19.96 -10.42 1.43
N ASP A 384 -20.84 -9.66 0.80
CA ASP A 384 -22.21 -10.07 0.49
C ASP A 384 -22.29 -11.20 -0.55
N ASN A 385 -21.31 -11.31 -1.44
CA ASN A 385 -21.32 -12.27 -2.55
C ASN A 385 -20.75 -13.66 -2.21
N ASN A 386 -19.98 -13.78 -1.11
CA ASN A 386 -19.24 -14.99 -0.74
C ASN A 386 -19.74 -15.67 0.54
N GLU A 387 -20.92 -15.31 1.04
CA GLU A 387 -21.41 -15.77 2.34
C GLU A 387 -20.49 -15.42 3.54
N GLN A 388 -19.48 -14.56 3.32
CA GLN A 388 -18.49 -14.11 4.31
C GLN A 388 -18.61 -12.59 4.50
N GLU A 389 -18.79 -12.11 5.71
CA GLU A 389 -18.80 -10.68 6.02
C GLU A 389 -17.45 -10.29 6.64
N MET A 390 -16.65 -9.54 5.91
CA MET A 390 -15.30 -9.12 6.34
C MET A 390 -15.13 -7.59 6.15
N PRO A 391 -15.90 -6.77 6.87
CA PRO A 391 -15.85 -5.33 6.71
C PRO A 391 -14.49 -4.79 7.15
N LEU A 392 -13.87 -3.94 6.33
CA LEU A 392 -12.60 -3.30 6.71
C LEU A 392 -12.75 -2.52 8.03
N LEU A 393 -11.77 -2.69 8.92
CA LEU A 393 -11.72 -2.05 10.23
C LEU A 393 -12.93 -2.43 11.12
N GLY A 394 -13.48 -3.61 10.91
CA GLY A 394 -14.63 -4.13 11.63
C GLY A 394 -14.27 -5.32 12.51
N GLU A 395 -15.13 -5.57 13.51
CA GLU A 395 -15.13 -6.79 14.29
C GLU A 395 -16.04 -7.82 13.63
N VAL A 396 -15.61 -9.09 13.63
CA VAL A 396 -16.38 -10.20 13.07
C VAL A 396 -16.45 -11.35 14.08
N LYS A 397 -17.46 -12.20 13.92
CA LYS A 397 -17.58 -13.46 14.64
C LYS A 397 -17.73 -14.61 13.65
N VAL A 398 -17.40 -15.80 14.11
CA VAL A 398 -17.64 -17.02 13.32
C VAL A 398 -19.07 -17.48 13.55
N ASP A 399 -19.81 -17.70 12.45
CA ASP A 399 -21.14 -18.29 12.43
C ASP A 399 -21.09 -19.67 11.77
N LYS A 400 -21.95 -20.60 12.21
CA LYS A 400 -22.03 -21.94 11.68
C LYS A 400 -23.11 -22.02 10.60
N ILE A 401 -22.71 -22.36 9.36
CA ILE A 401 -23.65 -22.60 8.25
C ILE A 401 -24.27 -23.99 8.34
N ASP A 402 -23.40 -25.01 8.52
CA ASP A 402 -23.82 -26.43 8.69
C ASP A 402 -22.77 -27.19 9.53
N ASP A 403 -22.82 -28.52 9.57
CA ASP A 403 -21.92 -29.32 10.41
C ASP A 403 -20.44 -29.29 9.98
N SER A 404 -20.14 -28.79 8.77
CA SER A 404 -18.81 -28.76 8.18
C SER A 404 -18.36 -27.38 7.72
N ARG A 405 -19.28 -26.40 7.65
CA ARG A 405 -19.00 -25.08 7.10
C ARG A 405 -19.28 -23.95 8.09
N TYR A 406 -18.35 -23.04 8.13
CA TYR A 406 -18.35 -21.84 8.96
C TYR A 406 -18.08 -20.60 8.09
N ARG A 407 -18.55 -19.45 8.56
CA ARG A 407 -18.34 -18.14 7.91
C ARG A 407 -18.05 -17.06 8.92
N PHE A 408 -17.45 -15.99 8.46
CA PHE A 408 -17.43 -14.73 9.22
C PHE A 408 -18.72 -13.95 8.97
N VAL A 409 -19.23 -13.34 10.02
CA VAL A 409 -20.34 -12.37 9.98
C VAL A 409 -19.95 -11.17 10.84
N ALA A 410 -20.47 -10.00 10.52
CA ALA A 410 -20.25 -8.79 11.34
C ALA A 410 -20.71 -9.05 12.79
N ALA A 411 -19.95 -8.60 13.78
CA ALA A 411 -20.19 -8.86 15.19
C ALA A 411 -21.31 -8.02 15.79
#